data_fb5304a2ef0def087fbfa8cc26cf3757
#
_entry.id   fb5304a2ef0def087fbfa8cc26cf3757
#
_cell.length_a   1.000
_cell.length_b   1.000
_cell.length_c   1.000
_cell.angle_alpha   90.00
_cell.angle_beta   90.00
_cell.angle_gamma   90.00
#
_symmetry.space_group_name_H-M   'P 1'
#
loop_
_entity.id
_entity.type
_entity.pdbx_description
1 polymer ?
#
loop_
_entity_poly.entity_id
_entity_poly.type
_entity_poly.pdbx_seq_one_letter_code
_entity_poly.pdbx_strand_id
1 'polypeptide(L)'
;MLFIATANDLSTVSRPLLDRMEIIEVSSYTKNEKLHIAKEHLVPKQLEKNGLMAKQLKFSDKALESMIDGYTREAGVRSLEREIAKVCRKAVRQLYHGNGELNEEVKSIRITDKNLKDFLGKVKFKPENIHKKNEVGIVRGLAWTSVGGDTLEIEVNTMPGKGELILTGQMGDVMQESARIALTYVRSITSGRKYKVEQEYFDTHSIHLHIPEGAVPKDGPSAGVTMTTAMLSAVTGIPVHADVAMTGEVTLRGRVLPIGGLKEKTLAAKNAGIRTVCVP
;
A
#
# COMPACT_ATOMS: atom_id res chain seq x y z
N MET A 1 6.23 32.75 24.37
CA MET A 1 6.55 31.33 24.61
C MET A 1 6.08 30.55 23.42
N LEU A 2 6.94 29.73 22.78
CA LEU A 2 6.58 28.88 21.65
C LEU A 2 6.27 27.47 22.17
N PHE A 3 5.13 26.90 21.76
CA PHE A 3 4.75 25.52 22.07
C PHE A 3 4.77 24.71 20.79
N ILE A 4 5.38 23.55 20.81
CA ILE A 4 5.37 22.57 19.71
C ILE A 4 4.77 21.28 20.26
N ALA A 5 3.70 20.82 19.63
CA ALA A 5 3.03 19.56 19.95
C ALA A 5 3.06 18.61 18.75
N THR A 6 3.02 17.31 19.00
CA THR A 6 2.93 16.28 17.96
C THR A 6 1.70 15.42 18.19
N ALA A 7 1.01 15.08 17.11
CA ALA A 7 -0.14 14.18 17.14
C ALA A 7 -0.07 13.22 15.94
N ASN A 8 -0.63 12.02 16.09
CA ASN A 8 -0.76 11.08 14.98
C ASN A 8 -2.06 11.27 14.21
N ASP A 9 -3.05 11.88 14.86
CA ASP A 9 -4.39 12.09 14.32
C ASP A 9 -4.95 13.40 14.88
N LEU A 10 -5.54 14.21 14.02
CA LEU A 10 -6.16 15.48 14.37
C LEU A 10 -7.64 15.33 14.72
N SER A 11 -8.27 14.20 14.42
CA SER A 11 -9.71 13.99 14.62
C SER A 11 -10.13 14.09 16.09
N THR A 12 -9.21 13.80 17.01
CA THR A 12 -9.43 13.87 18.47
C THR A 12 -9.10 15.23 19.07
N VAL A 13 -8.51 16.13 18.28
CA VAL A 13 -8.13 17.48 18.74
C VAL A 13 -9.32 18.43 18.54
N SER A 14 -9.67 19.18 19.59
CA SER A 14 -10.81 20.11 19.53
C SER A 14 -10.59 21.22 18.50
N ARG A 15 -11.64 21.58 17.75
CA ARG A 15 -11.58 22.65 16.72
C ARG A 15 -11.04 23.97 17.24
N PRO A 16 -11.46 24.49 18.43
CA PRO A 16 -10.91 25.75 18.96
C PRO A 16 -9.40 25.73 19.21
N LEU A 17 -8.82 24.54 19.41
CA LEU A 17 -7.38 24.39 19.57
C LEU A 17 -6.70 24.35 18.19
N LEU A 18 -7.25 23.61 17.22
CA LEU A 18 -6.74 23.57 15.85
C LEU A 18 -6.73 24.94 15.19
N ASP A 19 -7.77 25.76 15.41
CA ASP A 19 -7.89 27.13 14.87
C ASP A 19 -6.80 28.08 15.36
N ARG A 20 -6.11 27.72 16.44
CA ARG A 20 -5.03 28.53 17.06
C ARG A 20 -3.63 27.99 16.82
N MET A 21 -3.50 26.89 16.08
CA MET A 21 -2.24 26.23 15.80
C MET A 21 -1.91 26.28 14.32
N GLU A 22 -0.64 26.41 14.02
CA GLU A 22 -0.12 26.10 12.69
C GLU A 22 0.06 24.59 12.57
N ILE A 23 -0.62 23.97 11.62
CA ILE A 23 -0.56 22.54 11.39
C ILE A 23 0.49 22.26 10.33
N ILE A 24 1.52 21.50 10.72
CA ILE A 24 2.57 21.03 9.80
C ILE A 24 2.40 19.54 9.62
N GLU A 25 1.95 19.14 8.44
CA GLU A 25 1.81 17.72 8.09
C GLU A 25 3.17 17.11 7.73
N VAL A 26 3.54 16.03 8.42
CA VAL A 26 4.74 15.24 8.13
C VAL A 26 4.32 14.00 7.34
N SER A 27 4.54 14.03 6.04
CA SER A 27 4.21 12.92 5.13
C SER A 27 5.13 11.70 5.35
N SER A 28 4.68 10.54 4.86
CA SER A 28 5.49 9.32 4.84
C SER A 28 6.77 9.48 4.00
N TYR A 29 7.82 8.76 4.39
CA TYR A 29 9.05 8.69 3.61
C TYR A 29 8.90 7.76 2.40
N THR A 30 9.46 8.17 1.27
CA THR A 30 9.64 7.32 0.09
C THR A 30 10.68 6.23 0.36
N LYS A 31 10.68 5.17 -0.44
CA LYS A 31 11.72 4.12 -0.37
C LYS A 31 13.14 4.71 -0.47
N ASN A 32 13.35 5.66 -1.38
CA ASN A 32 14.65 6.31 -1.58
C ASN A 32 15.07 7.12 -0.35
N GLU A 33 14.16 7.92 0.22
CA GLU A 33 14.41 8.65 1.47
C GLU A 33 14.73 7.69 2.63
N LYS A 34 13.98 6.59 2.77
CA LYS A 34 14.27 5.57 3.79
C LYS A 34 15.65 4.94 3.60
N LEU A 35 16.08 4.70 2.36
CA LEU A 35 17.40 4.17 2.06
C LEU A 35 18.50 5.17 2.49
N HIS A 36 18.36 6.45 2.16
CA HIS A 36 19.29 7.48 2.59
C HIS A 36 19.34 7.63 4.11
N ILE A 37 18.18 7.72 4.76
CA ILE A 37 18.09 7.76 6.22
C ILE A 37 18.76 6.52 6.86
N ALA A 38 18.55 5.35 6.29
CA ALA A 38 19.17 4.12 6.79
C ALA A 38 20.70 4.19 6.71
N LYS A 39 21.24 4.62 5.56
CA LYS A 39 22.70 4.70 5.32
C LYS A 39 23.38 5.77 6.17
N GLU A 40 22.80 6.96 6.20
CA GLU A 40 23.45 8.14 6.76
C GLU A 40 23.24 8.26 8.27
N HIS A 41 22.13 7.71 8.78
CA HIS A 41 21.77 7.91 10.19
C HIS A 41 21.56 6.61 10.95
N LEU A 42 20.72 5.67 10.44
CA LEU A 42 20.33 4.50 11.25
C LEU A 42 21.45 3.48 11.39
N VAL A 43 22.15 3.16 10.31
CA VAL A 43 23.25 2.19 10.35
C VAL A 43 24.40 2.69 11.25
N PRO A 44 24.93 3.93 11.08
CA PRO A 44 25.97 4.45 11.98
C PRO A 44 25.53 4.44 13.45
N LYS A 45 24.32 4.92 13.74
CA LYS A 45 23.76 4.94 15.10
C LYS A 45 23.65 3.54 15.72
N GLN A 46 23.24 2.54 14.92
CA GLN A 46 23.09 1.18 15.45
C GLN A 46 24.43 0.43 15.56
N LEU A 47 25.40 0.74 14.71
CA LEU A 47 26.77 0.25 14.87
C LEU A 47 27.36 0.74 16.19
N GLU A 48 27.31 2.05 16.43
CA GLU A 48 27.81 2.67 17.69
C GLU A 48 27.11 2.08 18.91
N LYS A 49 25.78 2.00 18.92
CA LYS A 49 25.00 1.42 20.02
C LYS A 49 25.33 -0.03 20.36
N ASN A 50 25.82 -0.80 19.39
CA ASN A 50 26.19 -2.19 19.56
C ASN A 50 27.71 -2.42 19.65
N GLY A 51 28.51 -1.35 19.78
CA GLY A 51 29.96 -1.43 19.90
C GLY A 51 30.67 -1.95 18.64
N LEU A 52 30.06 -1.78 17.48
CA LEU A 52 30.61 -2.23 16.20
C LEU A 52 31.27 -1.10 15.43
N MET A 53 32.41 -1.39 14.83
CA MET A 53 33.05 -0.45 13.89
C MET A 53 32.53 -0.68 12.46
N ALA A 54 32.52 0.39 11.65
CA ALA A 54 32.09 0.32 10.24
C ALA A 54 32.90 -0.65 9.37
N LYS A 55 34.13 -1.01 9.79
CA LYS A 55 34.94 -2.04 9.13
C LYS A 55 34.49 -3.46 9.44
N GLN A 56 33.83 -3.68 10.59
CA GLN A 56 33.40 -5.00 11.06
C GLN A 56 32.03 -5.41 10.49
N LEU A 57 31.11 -4.46 10.30
CA LEU A 57 29.78 -4.73 9.74
C LEU A 57 29.43 -3.71 8.66
N LYS A 58 29.12 -4.18 7.46
CA LYS A 58 28.72 -3.36 6.32
C LYS A 58 27.41 -3.82 5.73
N PHE A 59 26.53 -2.90 5.40
CA PHE A 59 25.30 -3.16 4.69
C PHE A 59 25.45 -2.74 3.21
N SER A 60 25.05 -3.59 2.29
CA SER A 60 24.89 -3.20 0.89
C SER A 60 23.58 -2.44 0.70
N ASP A 61 23.52 -1.57 -0.31
CA ASP A 61 22.30 -0.83 -0.64
C ASP A 61 21.13 -1.79 -0.92
N LYS A 62 21.39 -2.87 -1.68
CA LYS A 62 20.42 -3.93 -1.94
C LYS A 62 19.88 -4.61 -0.68
N ALA A 63 20.72 -4.79 0.35
CA ALA A 63 20.26 -5.34 1.63
C ALA A 63 19.31 -4.38 2.33
N LEU A 64 19.64 -3.08 2.38
CA LEU A 64 18.77 -2.06 2.98
C LEU A 64 17.45 -1.92 2.20
N GLU A 65 17.50 -1.93 0.88
CA GLU A 65 16.29 -1.95 0.04
C GLU A 65 15.43 -3.19 0.32
N SER A 66 16.05 -4.37 0.41
CA SER A 66 15.35 -5.61 0.76
C SER A 66 14.76 -5.57 2.17
N MET A 67 15.40 -4.89 3.12
CA MET A 67 14.85 -4.66 4.46
C MET A 67 13.62 -3.76 4.41
N ILE A 68 13.70 -2.67 3.66
CA ILE A 68 12.58 -1.72 3.47
C ILE A 68 11.37 -2.44 2.84
N ASP A 69 11.59 -3.19 1.76
CA ASP A 69 10.50 -3.80 1.00
C ASP A 69 9.95 -5.08 1.65
N GLY A 70 10.83 -5.89 2.24
CA GLY A 70 10.49 -7.25 2.64
C GLY A 70 10.32 -7.46 4.15
N TYR A 71 10.83 -6.57 4.99
CA TYR A 71 10.82 -6.76 6.45
C TYR A 71 10.13 -5.65 7.22
N THR A 72 9.83 -4.52 6.55
CA THR A 72 9.13 -3.39 7.17
C THR A 72 7.95 -2.94 6.32
N ARG A 73 6.87 -2.49 7.00
CA ARG A 73 5.71 -1.87 6.37
C ARG A 73 5.27 -0.74 7.30
N GLU A 74 5.75 0.46 7.02
CA GLU A 74 5.56 1.63 7.89
C GLU A 74 5.71 2.94 7.11
N ALA A 75 5.06 4.01 7.56
CA ALA A 75 5.21 5.35 6.99
C ALA A 75 6.61 5.95 7.30
N GLY A 76 7.11 5.74 8.51
CA GLY A 76 8.40 6.20 8.99
C GLY A 76 9.53 5.18 8.82
N VAL A 77 10.49 5.18 9.76
CA VAL A 77 11.70 4.35 9.74
C VAL A 77 11.98 3.63 11.08
N ARG A 78 11.00 3.61 12.01
CA ARG A 78 11.21 3.00 13.34
C ARG A 78 11.37 1.48 13.28
N SER A 79 10.58 0.81 12.46
CA SER A 79 10.70 -0.64 12.26
C SER A 79 11.98 -0.98 11.52
N LEU A 80 12.38 -0.16 10.53
CA LEU A 80 13.65 -0.30 9.83
C LEU A 80 14.83 -0.18 10.80
N GLU A 81 14.82 0.79 11.71
CA GLU A 81 15.85 0.93 12.75
C GLU A 81 15.90 -0.33 13.63
N ARG A 82 14.75 -0.90 14.01
CA ARG A 82 14.70 -2.13 14.83
C ARG A 82 15.27 -3.34 14.10
N GLU A 83 14.96 -3.49 12.82
CA GLU A 83 15.51 -4.61 12.03
C GLU A 83 17.03 -4.43 11.80
N ILE A 84 17.53 -3.21 11.56
CA ILE A 84 18.97 -2.91 11.53
C ILE A 84 19.64 -3.28 12.86
N ALA A 85 19.07 -2.85 13.98
CA ALA A 85 19.54 -3.19 15.31
C ALA A 85 19.59 -4.70 15.56
N LYS A 86 18.60 -5.44 15.05
CA LYS A 86 18.58 -6.91 15.15
C LYS A 86 19.71 -7.56 14.37
N VAL A 87 20.00 -7.05 13.17
CA VAL A 87 21.17 -7.50 12.38
C VAL A 87 22.45 -7.21 13.13
N CYS A 88 22.63 -5.99 13.68
CA CYS A 88 23.82 -5.63 14.46
C CYS A 88 24.04 -6.57 15.65
N ARG A 89 22.99 -6.84 16.45
CA ARG A 89 23.10 -7.77 17.59
C ARG A 89 23.49 -9.19 17.19
N LYS A 90 22.96 -9.69 16.06
CA LYS A 90 23.34 -11.02 15.57
C LYS A 90 24.77 -11.03 15.00
N ALA A 91 25.19 -9.92 14.37
CA ALA A 91 26.56 -9.77 13.91
C ALA A 91 27.57 -9.74 15.08
N VAL A 92 27.25 -9.06 16.17
CA VAL A 92 28.08 -9.10 17.39
C VAL A 92 28.31 -10.53 17.87
N ARG A 93 27.26 -11.36 17.89
CA ARG A 93 27.39 -12.79 18.31
C ARG A 93 28.25 -13.64 17.38
N GLN A 94 28.49 -13.22 16.14
CA GLN A 94 29.36 -13.93 15.19
C GLN A 94 30.78 -13.37 15.24
N LEU A 95 30.94 -12.07 15.52
CA LEU A 95 32.22 -11.37 15.54
C LEU A 95 32.95 -11.52 16.87
N TYR A 96 32.24 -11.84 17.96
CA TYR A 96 32.81 -11.95 19.30
C TYR A 96 32.40 -13.27 19.96
N HIS A 97 33.31 -13.86 20.69
CA HIS A 97 33.06 -14.99 21.57
C HIS A 97 32.27 -14.56 22.82
N GLY A 98 31.69 -15.53 23.55
CA GLY A 98 30.91 -15.24 24.75
C GLY A 98 31.70 -14.59 25.90
N ASN A 99 33.04 -14.66 25.85
CA ASN A 99 33.97 -13.99 26.75
C ASN A 99 34.33 -12.54 26.35
N GLY A 100 33.79 -12.05 25.21
CA GLY A 100 34.05 -10.71 24.68
C GLY A 100 35.27 -10.59 23.79
N GLU A 101 36.00 -11.68 23.53
CA GLU A 101 37.13 -11.70 22.59
C GLU A 101 36.64 -11.76 21.15
N LEU A 102 37.41 -11.13 20.23
CA LEU A 102 37.16 -11.18 18.80
C LEU A 102 37.30 -12.60 18.28
N ASN A 103 36.38 -13.03 17.45
CA ASN A 103 36.49 -14.28 16.71
C ASN A 103 37.53 -14.10 15.59
N GLU A 104 38.65 -14.83 15.70
CA GLU A 104 39.75 -14.75 14.71
C GLU A 104 39.33 -15.23 13.31
N GLU A 105 38.32 -16.11 13.23
CA GLU A 105 37.81 -16.66 11.98
C GLU A 105 36.90 -15.66 11.24
N VAL A 106 36.25 -14.74 11.96
CA VAL A 106 35.30 -13.81 11.39
C VAL A 106 35.67 -12.35 11.69
N LYS A 107 36.54 -11.79 10.82
CA LYS A 107 37.01 -10.40 11.00
C LYS A 107 35.98 -9.32 10.57
N SER A 108 35.12 -9.62 9.64
CA SER A 108 34.09 -8.70 9.15
C SER A 108 32.92 -9.44 8.52
N ILE A 109 31.74 -8.82 8.59
CA ILE A 109 30.51 -9.33 8.00
C ILE A 109 29.97 -8.31 7.00
N ARG A 110 29.59 -8.76 5.81
CA ARG A 110 28.89 -7.96 4.82
C ARG A 110 27.45 -8.47 4.66
N ILE A 111 26.50 -7.62 4.98
CA ILE A 111 25.08 -7.91 4.81
C ILE A 111 24.67 -7.60 3.36
N THR A 112 24.10 -8.59 2.71
CA THR A 112 23.60 -8.54 1.33
C THR A 112 22.15 -9.04 1.31
N ASP A 113 21.45 -8.82 0.22
CA ASP A 113 20.12 -9.37 -0.03
C ASP A 113 20.06 -10.90 0.13
N LYS A 114 21.16 -11.60 -0.23
CA LYS A 114 21.23 -13.06 -0.20
C LYS A 114 21.32 -13.65 1.21
N ASN A 115 22.11 -13.03 2.10
CA ASN A 115 22.31 -13.53 3.47
C ASN A 115 21.41 -12.84 4.51
N LEU A 116 20.61 -11.87 4.10
CA LEU A 116 19.72 -11.12 4.99
C LEU A 116 18.74 -12.04 5.75
N LYS A 117 18.29 -13.12 5.11
CA LYS A 117 17.41 -14.14 5.71
C LYS A 117 18.02 -14.84 6.92
N ASP A 118 19.35 -14.96 6.97
CA ASP A 118 20.05 -15.63 8.08
C ASP A 118 20.01 -14.77 9.36
N PHE A 119 19.92 -13.45 9.15
CA PHE A 119 19.81 -12.47 10.23
C PHE A 119 18.36 -12.17 10.62
N LEU A 120 17.44 -12.03 9.66
CA LEU A 120 16.07 -11.56 9.90
C LEU A 120 15.01 -12.65 9.80
N GLY A 121 15.36 -13.82 9.26
CA GLY A 121 14.42 -14.90 8.98
C GLY A 121 13.71 -14.73 7.64
N LYS A 122 12.57 -15.37 7.47
CA LYS A 122 11.78 -15.31 6.25
C LYS A 122 11.28 -13.88 5.99
N VAL A 123 11.23 -13.49 4.72
CA VAL A 123 10.63 -12.24 4.27
C VAL A 123 9.18 -12.16 4.75
N LYS A 124 8.84 -11.07 5.41
CA LYS A 124 7.51 -10.86 6.03
C LYS A 124 6.49 -10.34 5.01
N PHE A 125 6.94 -9.43 4.15
CA PHE A 125 6.11 -8.78 3.15
C PHE A 125 6.64 -9.15 1.78
N LYS A 126 5.85 -9.89 1.02
CA LYS A 126 6.17 -10.18 -0.38
C LYS A 126 5.58 -9.05 -1.23
N PRO A 127 6.29 -8.60 -2.27
CA PRO A 127 5.67 -7.73 -3.26
C PRO A 127 4.42 -8.44 -3.79
N GLU A 128 3.32 -7.72 -3.88
CA GLU A 128 2.14 -8.26 -4.55
C GLU A 128 2.51 -8.64 -5.98
N ASN A 129 2.15 -9.86 -6.36
CA ASN A 129 2.26 -10.26 -7.76
C ASN A 129 1.19 -9.50 -8.54
N ILE A 130 1.58 -8.45 -9.22
CA ILE A 130 0.69 -7.80 -10.18
C ILE A 130 0.36 -8.83 -11.26
N HIS A 131 -0.93 -9.01 -11.50
CA HIS A 131 -1.38 -9.78 -12.65
C HIS A 131 -0.74 -9.19 -13.92
N LYS A 132 -0.08 -10.03 -14.69
CA LYS A 132 0.64 -9.60 -15.91
C LYS A 132 -0.26 -9.59 -17.13
N LYS A 133 -1.47 -10.09 -16.99
CA LYS A 133 -2.44 -10.22 -18.09
C LYS A 133 -3.59 -9.25 -17.87
N ASN A 134 -4.09 -8.72 -18.97
CA ASN A 134 -5.34 -7.96 -18.98
C ASN A 134 -6.50 -8.92 -18.70
N GLU A 135 -7.32 -8.62 -17.71
CA GLU A 135 -8.42 -9.48 -17.30
C GLU A 135 -9.74 -8.71 -17.25
N VAL A 136 -10.82 -9.45 -17.45
CA VAL A 136 -12.18 -8.91 -17.36
C VAL A 136 -12.61 -8.88 -15.90
N GLY A 137 -13.16 -7.76 -15.47
CA GLY A 137 -13.68 -7.62 -14.09
C GLY A 137 -12.62 -7.42 -13.02
N ILE A 138 -11.33 -7.37 -13.36
CA ILE A 138 -10.25 -7.16 -12.40
C ILE A 138 -9.62 -5.79 -12.65
N VAL A 139 -9.63 -4.94 -11.63
CA VAL A 139 -9.08 -3.58 -11.70
C VAL A 139 -8.29 -3.26 -10.44
N ARG A 140 -7.17 -2.59 -10.61
CA ARG A 140 -6.32 -2.18 -9.50
C ARG A 140 -6.67 -0.78 -9.03
N GLY A 141 -7.01 -0.70 -7.75
CA GLY A 141 -7.20 0.55 -7.02
C GLY A 141 -5.98 0.92 -6.18
N LEU A 142 -6.04 2.12 -5.62
CA LEU A 142 -5.02 2.66 -4.75
C LEU A 142 -5.64 3.06 -3.41
N ALA A 143 -5.04 2.58 -2.34
CA ALA A 143 -5.44 2.86 -0.97
C ALA A 143 -4.39 3.70 -0.24
N TRP A 144 -4.83 4.43 0.77
CA TRP A 144 -3.97 5.08 1.75
C TRP A 144 -4.28 4.49 3.12
N THR A 145 -3.24 4.11 3.84
CA THR A 145 -3.32 3.48 5.15
C THR A 145 -2.42 4.21 6.15
N SER A 146 -2.56 3.93 7.43
CA SER A 146 -1.68 4.46 8.49
C SER A 146 -0.19 4.09 8.30
N VAL A 147 0.10 3.12 7.46
CA VAL A 147 1.47 2.67 7.17
C VAL A 147 1.99 3.15 5.81
N GLY A 148 1.19 3.91 5.06
CA GLY A 148 1.52 4.47 3.75
C GLY A 148 0.51 4.09 2.67
N GLY A 149 0.88 4.33 1.41
CA GLY A 149 0.07 3.92 0.27
C GLY A 149 0.17 2.40 0.03
N ASP A 150 -0.90 1.86 -0.54
CA ASP A 150 -1.01 0.46 -0.91
C ASP A 150 -1.78 0.30 -2.22
N THR A 151 -1.65 -0.85 -2.87
CA THR A 151 -2.51 -1.23 -3.98
C THR A 151 -3.59 -2.18 -3.47
N LEU A 152 -4.75 -2.13 -4.06
CA LEU A 152 -5.81 -3.08 -3.80
C LEU A 152 -6.40 -3.57 -5.13
N GLU A 153 -6.70 -4.83 -5.19
CA GLU A 153 -7.37 -5.42 -6.33
C GLU A 153 -8.88 -5.43 -6.09
N ILE A 154 -9.64 -5.05 -7.09
CA ILE A 154 -11.09 -5.14 -7.09
C ILE A 154 -11.48 -6.15 -8.14
N GLU A 155 -12.15 -7.21 -7.70
CA GLU A 155 -12.65 -8.27 -8.55
C GLU A 155 -14.17 -8.15 -8.67
N VAL A 156 -14.67 -8.19 -9.89
CA VAL A 156 -16.10 -8.22 -10.17
C VAL A 156 -16.42 -9.39 -11.08
N ASN A 157 -17.38 -10.18 -10.67
CA ASN A 157 -17.96 -11.24 -11.49
C ASN A 157 -19.46 -11.03 -11.65
N THR A 158 -20.01 -11.50 -12.77
CA THR A 158 -21.44 -11.49 -13.05
C THR A 158 -21.93 -12.93 -13.21
N MET A 159 -23.14 -13.19 -12.75
CA MET A 159 -23.75 -14.52 -12.79
C MET A 159 -25.26 -14.42 -12.97
N PRO A 160 -25.93 -15.40 -13.58
CA PRO A 160 -27.39 -15.44 -13.62
C PRO A 160 -27.98 -15.26 -12.21
N GLY A 161 -28.96 -14.40 -12.06
CA GLY A 161 -29.52 -14.03 -10.76
C GLY A 161 -30.69 -13.05 -10.86
N LYS A 162 -31.00 -12.38 -9.76
CA LYS A 162 -32.16 -11.47 -9.65
C LYS A 162 -31.75 -9.98 -9.58
N GLY A 163 -30.65 -9.60 -10.19
CA GLY A 163 -30.18 -8.20 -10.20
C GLY A 163 -29.56 -7.72 -8.88
N GLU A 164 -29.07 -8.63 -8.03
CA GLU A 164 -28.52 -8.28 -6.73
C GLU A 164 -27.06 -7.79 -6.86
N LEU A 165 -26.70 -6.80 -6.03
CA LEU A 165 -25.32 -6.39 -5.81
C LEU A 165 -24.79 -7.07 -4.53
N ILE A 166 -23.89 -8.01 -4.69
CA ILE A 166 -23.24 -8.73 -3.59
C ILE A 166 -21.89 -8.10 -3.34
N LEU A 167 -21.61 -7.72 -2.09
CA LEU A 167 -20.38 -7.05 -1.68
C LEU A 167 -19.66 -7.88 -0.63
N THR A 168 -18.38 -8.18 -0.86
CA THR A 168 -17.53 -8.93 0.08
C THR A 168 -16.12 -8.31 0.16
N GLY A 169 -15.37 -8.58 1.26
CA GLY A 169 -14.02 -8.05 1.48
C GLY A 169 -13.96 -7.02 2.61
N GLN A 170 -14.88 -7.07 3.59
CA GLN A 170 -14.96 -6.18 4.76
C GLN A 170 -14.97 -4.69 4.37
N MET A 171 -15.84 -4.34 3.43
CA MET A 171 -16.09 -2.95 3.05
C MET A 171 -16.93 -2.25 4.12
N GLY A 172 -16.46 -1.10 4.60
CA GLY A 172 -17.23 -0.21 5.45
C GLY A 172 -18.39 0.47 4.71
N ASP A 173 -19.23 1.17 5.46
CA ASP A 173 -20.49 1.72 4.95
C ASP A 173 -20.28 2.71 3.80
N VAL A 174 -19.27 3.58 3.89
CA VAL A 174 -18.95 4.56 2.83
C VAL A 174 -18.52 3.88 1.54
N MET A 175 -17.72 2.82 1.64
CA MET A 175 -17.28 2.06 0.46
C MET A 175 -18.42 1.26 -0.16
N GLN A 176 -19.34 0.70 0.65
CA GLN A 176 -20.54 0.02 0.15
C GLN A 176 -21.50 1.00 -0.56
N GLU A 177 -21.66 2.21 -0.03
CA GLU A 177 -22.44 3.27 -0.68
C GLU A 177 -21.79 3.65 -2.03
N SER A 178 -20.48 3.84 -2.06
CA SER A 178 -19.72 4.11 -3.28
C SER A 178 -19.89 3.00 -4.34
N ALA A 179 -19.95 1.72 -3.92
CA ALA A 179 -20.22 0.61 -4.83
C ALA A 179 -21.63 0.66 -5.44
N ARG A 180 -22.64 1.07 -4.66
CA ARG A 180 -24.02 1.26 -5.16
C ARG A 180 -24.10 2.42 -6.14
N ILE A 181 -23.41 3.53 -5.87
CA ILE A 181 -23.29 4.67 -6.80
C ILE A 181 -22.64 4.23 -8.10
N ALA A 182 -21.52 3.47 -8.00
CA ALA A 182 -20.82 2.93 -9.16
C ALA A 182 -21.74 2.06 -10.03
N LEU A 183 -22.51 1.15 -9.44
CA LEU A 183 -23.46 0.31 -10.17
C LEU A 183 -24.53 1.15 -10.85
N THR A 184 -25.10 2.13 -10.17
CA THR A 184 -26.11 3.03 -10.74
C THR A 184 -25.56 3.76 -11.97
N TYR A 185 -24.34 4.26 -11.89
CA TYR A 185 -23.69 4.91 -13.02
C TYR A 185 -23.41 3.93 -14.16
N VAL A 186 -22.89 2.73 -13.89
CA VAL A 186 -22.67 1.69 -14.90
C VAL A 186 -23.98 1.35 -15.62
N ARG A 187 -25.08 1.13 -14.90
CA ARG A 187 -26.40 0.89 -15.51
C ARG A 187 -26.82 2.03 -16.45
N SER A 188 -26.58 3.29 -16.04
CA SER A 188 -26.98 4.45 -16.83
C SER A 188 -26.20 4.60 -18.15
N ILE A 189 -24.90 4.28 -18.17
CA ILE A 189 -24.06 4.43 -19.37
C ILE A 189 -24.11 3.23 -20.29
N THR A 190 -24.44 2.05 -19.76
CA THR A 190 -24.53 0.80 -20.55
C THR A 190 -25.87 0.66 -21.27
N SER A 191 -26.92 1.36 -20.84
CA SER A 191 -28.24 1.39 -21.52
C SER A 191 -28.19 2.00 -22.93
N GLY A 192 -27.07 2.61 -23.34
CA GLY A 192 -26.87 3.20 -24.66
C GLY A 192 -26.24 2.22 -25.66
N ARG A 193 -26.29 2.61 -26.97
CA ARG A 193 -25.73 1.79 -28.07
C ARG A 193 -24.22 1.49 -27.98
N LYS A 194 -23.49 2.22 -27.14
CA LYS A 194 -22.02 2.14 -27.09
C LYS A 194 -21.52 0.80 -26.54
N TYR A 195 -22.15 0.25 -25.53
CA TYR A 195 -21.65 -0.96 -24.83
C TYR A 195 -22.44 -2.24 -25.17
N LYS A 196 -23.53 -2.14 -25.94
CA LYS A 196 -24.37 -3.30 -26.38
C LYS A 196 -24.83 -4.20 -25.23
N VAL A 197 -25.07 -3.63 -24.06
CA VAL A 197 -25.64 -4.35 -22.92
C VAL A 197 -27.16 -4.16 -22.94
N GLU A 198 -27.89 -5.25 -22.94
CA GLU A 198 -29.34 -5.22 -22.91
C GLU A 198 -29.84 -4.72 -21.54
N GLN A 199 -30.95 -3.98 -21.53
CA GLN A 199 -31.47 -3.37 -20.31
C GLN A 199 -31.86 -4.43 -19.27
N GLU A 200 -32.36 -5.58 -19.72
CA GLU A 200 -32.75 -6.73 -18.89
C GLU A 200 -31.56 -7.45 -18.26
N TYR A 201 -30.34 -7.20 -18.74
CA TYR A 201 -29.13 -7.84 -18.19
C TYR A 201 -29.02 -7.65 -16.67
N PHE A 202 -29.25 -6.44 -16.18
CA PHE A 202 -29.15 -6.13 -14.75
C PHE A 202 -30.29 -6.68 -13.89
N ASP A 203 -31.36 -7.15 -14.51
CA ASP A 203 -32.48 -7.77 -13.78
C ASP A 203 -32.37 -9.31 -13.76
N THR A 204 -31.59 -9.86 -14.72
CA THR A 204 -31.36 -11.30 -14.88
C THR A 204 -29.98 -11.77 -14.42
N HIS A 205 -29.09 -10.85 -14.07
CA HIS A 205 -27.75 -11.17 -13.58
C HIS A 205 -27.44 -10.42 -12.28
N SER A 206 -26.94 -11.14 -11.29
CA SER A 206 -26.37 -10.56 -10.07
C SER A 206 -24.88 -10.23 -10.29
N ILE A 207 -24.41 -9.17 -9.64
CA ILE A 207 -23.05 -8.67 -9.71
C ILE A 207 -22.41 -8.91 -8.34
N HIS A 208 -21.30 -9.63 -8.30
CA HIS A 208 -20.51 -9.83 -7.08
C HIS A 208 -19.22 -9.04 -7.18
N LEU A 209 -19.05 -8.06 -6.30
CA LEU A 209 -17.82 -7.30 -6.13
C LEU A 209 -17.10 -7.78 -4.87
N HIS A 210 -15.86 -8.17 -5.04
CA HIS A 210 -14.97 -8.61 -3.98
C HIS A 210 -13.70 -7.78 -3.92
N ILE A 211 -13.26 -7.44 -2.71
CA ILE A 211 -11.94 -6.86 -2.49
C ILE A 211 -11.15 -7.85 -1.63
N PRO A 212 -10.12 -8.53 -2.20
CA PRO A 212 -9.27 -9.49 -1.48
C PRO A 212 -8.65 -8.92 -0.21
N GLU A 213 -8.00 -9.79 0.59
CA GLU A 213 -7.52 -9.51 1.93
C GLU A 213 -8.66 -9.18 2.92
N GLY A 214 -9.67 -10.07 2.97
CA GLY A 214 -10.87 -9.91 3.80
C GLY A 214 -10.64 -9.80 5.32
N ALA A 215 -9.41 -9.99 5.81
CA ALA A 215 -9.06 -9.76 7.20
C ALA A 215 -8.78 -8.26 7.52
N VAL A 216 -8.62 -7.42 6.51
CA VAL A 216 -8.32 -5.99 6.68
C VAL A 216 -9.56 -5.17 6.33
N PRO A 217 -10.16 -4.45 7.29
CA PRO A 217 -11.26 -3.53 7.02
C PRO A 217 -10.84 -2.43 6.04
N LYS A 218 -11.73 -2.13 5.08
CA LYS A 218 -11.50 -1.12 4.05
C LYS A 218 -12.70 -0.18 4.02
N ASP A 219 -12.45 1.13 4.02
CA ASP A 219 -13.52 2.11 3.90
C ASP A 219 -13.07 3.34 3.12
N GLY A 220 -14.06 4.13 2.67
CA GLY A 220 -13.86 5.39 1.97
C GLY A 220 -14.33 5.36 0.51
N PRO A 221 -14.61 6.56 -0.07
CA PRO A 221 -15.20 6.68 -1.40
C PRO A 221 -14.18 6.60 -2.54
N SER A 222 -12.88 6.66 -2.24
CA SER A 222 -11.80 6.82 -3.25
C SER A 222 -11.61 5.64 -4.20
N ALA A 223 -12.25 4.50 -3.94
CA ALA A 223 -12.28 3.34 -4.82
C ALA A 223 -13.41 3.40 -5.88
N GLY A 224 -14.23 4.45 -5.88
CA GLY A 224 -15.41 4.57 -6.73
C GLY A 224 -15.13 4.38 -8.22
N VAL A 225 -14.10 5.06 -8.77
CA VAL A 225 -13.73 4.90 -10.18
C VAL A 225 -13.22 3.49 -10.49
N THR A 226 -12.52 2.86 -9.55
CA THR A 226 -12.02 1.48 -9.69
C THR A 226 -13.18 0.48 -9.73
N MET A 227 -14.13 0.62 -8.80
CA MET A 227 -15.34 -0.22 -8.74
C MET A 227 -16.20 -0.04 -9.99
N THR A 228 -16.37 1.20 -10.45
CA THR A 228 -17.09 1.50 -11.68
C THR A 228 -16.46 0.82 -12.88
N THR A 229 -15.14 0.92 -13.01
CA THR A 229 -14.40 0.32 -14.13
C THR A 229 -14.45 -1.21 -14.08
N ALA A 230 -14.33 -1.80 -12.89
CA ALA A 230 -14.41 -3.25 -12.71
C ALA A 230 -15.82 -3.79 -13.06
N MET A 231 -16.87 -3.13 -12.60
CA MET A 231 -18.24 -3.50 -12.95
C MET A 231 -18.51 -3.32 -14.44
N LEU A 232 -18.07 -2.21 -15.04
CA LEU A 232 -18.24 -1.98 -16.48
C LEU A 232 -17.48 -3.04 -17.30
N SER A 233 -16.27 -3.36 -16.91
CA SER A 233 -15.46 -4.43 -17.52
C SER A 233 -16.19 -5.78 -17.45
N ALA A 234 -16.68 -6.17 -16.28
CA ALA A 234 -17.37 -7.45 -16.07
C ALA A 234 -18.65 -7.56 -16.91
N VAL A 235 -19.45 -6.48 -16.97
CA VAL A 235 -20.72 -6.45 -17.71
C VAL A 235 -20.52 -6.41 -19.22
N THR A 236 -19.45 -5.77 -19.70
CA THR A 236 -19.20 -5.62 -21.15
C THR A 236 -18.27 -6.70 -21.71
N GLY A 237 -17.59 -7.48 -20.86
CA GLY A 237 -16.56 -8.43 -21.29
C GLY A 237 -15.26 -7.77 -21.78
N ILE A 238 -15.08 -6.47 -21.58
CA ILE A 238 -13.89 -5.74 -22.04
C ILE A 238 -12.81 -5.82 -20.96
N PRO A 239 -11.64 -6.41 -21.25
CA PRO A 239 -10.57 -6.55 -20.25
C PRO A 239 -9.93 -5.19 -19.90
N VAL A 240 -9.46 -5.06 -18.66
CA VAL A 240 -8.72 -3.89 -18.17
C VAL A 240 -7.22 -4.17 -18.22
N HIS A 241 -6.43 -3.15 -18.53
CA HIS A 241 -4.99 -3.24 -18.55
C HIS A 241 -4.41 -3.50 -17.16
N ALA A 242 -3.55 -4.51 -17.04
CA ALA A 242 -2.94 -4.92 -15.78
C ALA A 242 -1.96 -3.89 -15.21
N ASP A 243 -1.39 -3.03 -16.04
CA ASP A 243 -0.43 -1.99 -15.67
C ASP A 243 -1.08 -0.61 -15.42
N VAL A 244 -2.40 -0.59 -15.30
CA VAL A 244 -3.19 0.60 -14.96
C VAL A 244 -3.75 0.48 -13.54
N ALA A 245 -3.61 1.52 -12.75
CA ALA A 245 -4.31 1.67 -11.48
C ALA A 245 -5.09 2.99 -11.44
N MET A 246 -6.07 3.08 -10.58
CA MET A 246 -6.89 4.28 -10.48
C MET A 246 -7.36 4.56 -9.06
N THR A 247 -7.68 5.81 -8.81
CA THR A 247 -8.29 6.27 -7.57
C THR A 247 -9.14 7.49 -7.84
N GLY A 248 -10.28 7.59 -7.18
CA GLY A 248 -11.20 8.70 -7.31
C GLY A 248 -12.60 8.34 -6.80
N GLU A 249 -13.28 9.30 -6.21
CA GLU A 249 -14.67 9.17 -5.87
C GLU A 249 -15.53 9.39 -7.12
N VAL A 250 -16.54 8.55 -7.34
CA VAL A 250 -17.45 8.66 -8.49
C VAL A 250 -18.82 9.16 -8.03
N THR A 251 -19.36 10.13 -8.74
CA THR A 251 -20.73 10.60 -8.56
C THR A 251 -21.73 9.82 -9.44
N LEU A 252 -23.02 9.94 -9.15
CA LEU A 252 -24.11 9.39 -10.00
C LEU A 252 -24.07 9.86 -11.46
N ARG A 253 -23.38 10.97 -11.74
CA ARG A 253 -23.20 11.54 -13.07
C ARG A 253 -21.86 11.18 -13.72
N GLY A 254 -21.04 10.31 -13.06
CA GLY A 254 -19.75 9.88 -13.54
C GLY A 254 -18.64 10.92 -13.41
N ARG A 255 -18.83 11.98 -12.64
CA ARG A 255 -17.72 12.89 -12.30
C ARG A 255 -16.80 12.19 -11.32
N VAL A 256 -15.50 12.37 -11.51
CA VAL A 256 -14.49 11.87 -10.58
C VAL A 256 -14.04 13.02 -9.69
N LEU A 257 -14.22 12.85 -8.39
CA LEU A 257 -13.91 13.86 -7.39
C LEU A 257 -12.55 13.63 -6.75
N PRO A 258 -11.86 14.71 -6.30
CA PRO A 258 -10.58 14.64 -5.62
C PRO A 258 -10.62 13.76 -4.36
N ILE A 259 -9.48 13.19 -4.02
CA ILE A 259 -9.29 12.27 -2.90
C ILE A 259 -8.04 12.61 -2.09
N GLY A 260 -7.98 12.14 -0.84
CA GLY A 260 -6.80 12.26 0.01
C GLY A 260 -5.70 11.25 -0.30
N GLY A 261 -4.48 11.54 0.16
CA GLY A 261 -3.34 10.62 0.10
C GLY A 261 -2.81 10.36 -1.32
N LEU A 262 -2.93 11.30 -2.24
CA LEU A 262 -2.54 11.11 -3.64
C LEU A 262 -1.04 10.80 -3.78
N LYS A 263 -0.19 11.44 -2.99
CA LYS A 263 1.27 11.19 -2.96
C LYS A 263 1.56 9.74 -2.58
N GLU A 264 0.99 9.27 -1.49
CA GLU A 264 1.19 7.90 -1.00
C GLU A 264 0.65 6.86 -1.98
N LYS A 265 -0.51 7.10 -2.54
CA LYS A 265 -1.16 6.25 -3.54
C LYS A 265 -0.34 6.11 -4.81
N THR A 266 0.17 7.21 -5.35
CA THR A 266 1.00 7.18 -6.57
C THR A 266 2.36 6.55 -6.33
N LEU A 267 2.94 6.71 -5.13
CA LEU A 267 4.16 6.02 -4.74
C LEU A 267 3.95 4.51 -4.60
N ALA A 268 2.81 4.09 -4.04
CA ALA A 268 2.46 2.67 -3.98
C ALA A 268 2.32 2.07 -5.39
N ALA A 269 1.63 2.75 -6.30
CA ALA A 269 1.52 2.34 -7.69
C ALA A 269 2.90 2.18 -8.35
N LYS A 270 3.80 3.16 -8.18
CA LYS A 270 5.18 3.10 -8.69
C LYS A 270 5.95 1.91 -8.13
N ASN A 271 5.88 1.67 -6.82
CA ASN A 271 6.57 0.56 -6.17
C ASN A 271 6.02 -0.80 -6.62
N ALA A 272 4.73 -0.86 -6.91
CA ALA A 272 4.07 -2.03 -7.47
C ALA A 272 4.35 -2.23 -8.98
N GLY A 273 5.09 -1.34 -9.65
CA GLY A 273 5.42 -1.44 -11.07
C GLY A 273 4.29 -1.03 -12.02
N ILE A 274 3.28 -0.33 -11.53
CA ILE A 274 2.20 0.25 -12.33
C ILE A 274 2.76 1.37 -13.21
N ARG A 275 2.38 1.39 -14.49
CA ARG A 275 2.87 2.37 -15.47
C ARG A 275 1.95 3.57 -15.63
N THR A 276 0.67 3.35 -15.49
CA THR A 276 -0.34 4.39 -15.69
C THR A 276 -1.24 4.50 -14.47
N VAL A 277 -1.41 5.71 -13.95
CA VAL A 277 -2.31 5.99 -12.83
C VAL A 277 -3.35 7.00 -13.27
N CYS A 278 -4.63 6.61 -13.18
CA CYS A 278 -5.76 7.52 -13.39
C CYS A 278 -6.11 8.19 -12.06
N VAL A 279 -6.11 9.52 -12.08
CA VAL A 279 -6.39 10.37 -10.90
C VAL A 279 -7.49 11.38 -11.21
N PRO A 280 -8.17 11.94 -10.20
CA PRO A 280 -9.17 12.99 -10.37
C PRO A 280 -8.62 14.24 -11.01
#